data_41a188d5cec1c8ef26e6e893a55efca3
#
_entry.id   41a188d5cec1c8ef26e6e893a55efca3
#
_cell.length_a   1.000
_cell.length_b   1.000
_cell.length_c   1.000
_cell.angle_alpha   90.00
_cell.angle_beta   90.00
_cell.angle_gamma   90.00
#
_symmetry.space_group_name_H-M   'P 1'
#
loop_
_entity.id
_entity.type
_entity.pdbx_description
1 polymer ?
#
loop_
_entity_poly.entity_id
_entity_poly.type
_entity_poly.pdbx_seq_one_letter_code
_entity_poly.pdbx_strand_id
1 'polypeptide(L)'
;MVGSGSVNNDLSSVKSVLSSYSSQISGLDGSWKGTSHDSIISKADAFVSEYTSAIESGMTAFASACDKYEEYKSYKDALNVAQSNLSQANSLNDSAAQTTYSNQVSEYTEKKNSLKSEIESLLSTASSSKLTATSISGGVSGASGSASAMAVNGGVQGAIDWALNTAADDSIGYSQETRWGNPNYDCSSFVISAYQSAGIPVKYNGATYTGNMREAFVNSGFEWIPGNPDVNDLQTGDVLLDEDSHTEMYIGNGQNVGAHSNKDGVDGDSSGKEVSVGNYYDHPWDGVLRYSGSTTL
;
A
#
# COMPACT_ATOMS: atom_id res chain seq x y z
N MET A 1 10.88 -6.95 -8.46
CA MET A 1 9.53 -7.32 -8.93
C MET A 1 8.91 -8.22 -7.88
N VAL A 2 7.66 -7.99 -7.50
CA VAL A 2 6.96 -8.84 -6.52
C VAL A 2 6.65 -10.16 -7.20
N GLY A 3 7.11 -11.29 -6.63
CA GLY A 3 6.80 -12.62 -7.17
C GLY A 3 5.42 -13.10 -6.68
N SER A 4 4.79 -14.03 -7.40
CA SER A 4 3.51 -14.65 -7.03
C SER A 4 3.52 -15.25 -5.62
N GLY A 5 4.65 -15.79 -5.19
CA GLY A 5 4.83 -16.32 -3.83
C GLY A 5 4.65 -15.28 -2.73
N SER A 6 5.14 -14.05 -2.92
CA SER A 6 4.92 -12.95 -1.97
C SER A 6 3.45 -12.57 -1.90
N VAL A 7 2.78 -12.43 -3.06
CA VAL A 7 1.34 -12.11 -3.13
C VAL A 7 0.49 -13.18 -2.44
N ASN A 8 0.82 -14.45 -2.61
CA ASN A 8 0.11 -15.56 -1.99
C ASN A 8 0.33 -15.60 -0.46
N ASN A 9 1.50 -15.23 0.03
CA ASN A 9 1.77 -15.10 1.46
C ASN A 9 0.95 -13.94 2.07
N ASP A 10 0.90 -12.81 1.39
CA ASP A 10 0.09 -11.66 1.82
C ASP A 10 -1.40 -12.02 1.83
N LEU A 11 -1.91 -12.71 0.81
CA LEU A 11 -3.28 -13.22 0.79
C LEU A 11 -3.58 -14.14 1.98
N SER A 12 -2.65 -15.05 2.31
CA SER A 12 -2.81 -15.97 3.46
C SER A 12 -2.86 -15.19 4.78
N SER A 13 -2.04 -14.14 4.92
CA SER A 13 -2.03 -13.28 6.11
C SER A 13 -3.34 -12.51 6.26
N VAL A 14 -3.86 -11.92 5.18
CA VAL A 14 -5.15 -11.22 5.19
C VAL A 14 -6.30 -12.17 5.55
N LYS A 15 -6.33 -13.37 5.00
CA LYS A 15 -7.33 -14.40 5.35
C LYS A 15 -7.29 -14.76 6.83
N SER A 16 -6.10 -14.88 7.41
CA SER A 16 -5.94 -15.16 8.85
C SER A 16 -6.52 -14.03 9.70
N VAL A 17 -6.28 -12.77 9.34
CA VAL A 17 -6.86 -11.60 10.04
C VAL A 17 -8.39 -11.60 9.94
N LEU A 18 -8.95 -11.80 8.75
CA LEU A 18 -10.41 -11.85 8.55
C LEU A 18 -11.06 -13.01 9.32
N SER A 19 -10.43 -14.18 9.37
CA SER A 19 -10.89 -15.32 10.16
C SER A 19 -10.85 -15.03 11.65
N SER A 20 -9.80 -14.38 12.15
CA SER A 20 -9.70 -13.95 13.55
C SER A 20 -10.80 -12.95 13.90
N TYR A 21 -11.06 -11.99 13.02
CA TYR A 21 -12.12 -11.00 13.19
C TYR A 21 -13.51 -11.66 13.25
N SER A 22 -13.83 -12.59 12.33
CA SER A 22 -15.07 -13.36 12.37
C SER A 22 -15.23 -14.15 13.68
N SER A 23 -14.15 -14.75 14.18
CA SER A 23 -14.15 -15.48 15.46
C SER A 23 -14.41 -14.56 16.66
N GLN A 24 -13.86 -13.34 16.65
CA GLN A 24 -14.11 -12.36 17.70
C GLN A 24 -15.56 -11.87 17.71
N ILE A 25 -16.14 -11.62 16.52
CA ILE A 25 -17.55 -11.25 16.39
C ILE A 25 -18.45 -12.36 16.90
N SER A 26 -18.21 -13.60 16.51
CA SER A 26 -18.96 -14.77 16.99
C SER A 26 -18.83 -14.95 18.51
N GLY A 27 -17.68 -14.56 19.08
CA GLY A 27 -17.44 -14.58 20.53
C GLY A 27 -18.33 -13.58 21.34
N LEU A 28 -18.83 -12.54 20.69
CA LEU A 28 -19.75 -11.58 21.31
C LEU A 28 -21.13 -12.18 21.59
N ASP A 29 -21.49 -13.29 20.92
CA ASP A 29 -22.78 -13.95 21.01
C ASP A 29 -23.12 -14.48 22.43
N GLY A 30 -22.10 -14.71 23.25
CA GLY A 30 -22.28 -15.18 24.63
C GLY A 30 -22.67 -14.10 25.65
N SER A 31 -22.36 -12.83 25.38
CA SER A 31 -22.41 -11.73 26.32
C SER A 31 -23.49 -10.68 26.03
N TRP A 32 -24.04 -10.66 24.83
CA TRP A 32 -25.01 -9.68 24.37
C TRP A 32 -26.04 -10.34 23.45
N LYS A 33 -27.33 -10.11 23.67
CA LYS A 33 -28.44 -10.72 22.90
C LYS A 33 -29.53 -9.71 22.56
N GLY A 34 -30.23 -9.94 21.45
CA GLY A 34 -31.37 -9.16 20.99
C GLY A 34 -31.32 -8.81 19.51
N THR A 35 -32.39 -8.28 18.97
CA THR A 35 -32.55 -7.96 17.53
C THR A 35 -31.46 -7.04 16.98
N SER A 36 -30.95 -6.13 17.79
CA SER A 36 -29.82 -5.25 17.40
C SER A 36 -28.51 -6.03 17.33
N HIS A 37 -28.29 -6.98 18.24
CA HIS A 37 -27.16 -7.91 18.22
C HIS A 37 -27.17 -8.75 16.95
N ASP A 38 -28.27 -9.45 16.66
CA ASP A 38 -28.40 -10.33 15.49
C ASP A 38 -28.17 -9.57 14.17
N SER A 39 -28.65 -8.32 14.10
CA SER A 39 -28.43 -7.44 12.96
C SER A 39 -26.96 -7.07 12.78
N ILE A 40 -26.22 -6.79 13.85
CA ILE A 40 -24.80 -6.43 13.81
C ILE A 40 -23.95 -7.65 13.42
N ILE A 41 -24.19 -8.81 14.03
CA ILE A 41 -23.49 -10.05 13.71
C ILE A 41 -23.70 -10.40 12.23
N SER A 42 -24.94 -10.41 11.74
CA SER A 42 -25.26 -10.71 10.34
C SER A 42 -24.57 -9.75 9.35
N LYS A 43 -24.51 -8.46 9.68
CA LYS A 43 -23.81 -7.47 8.83
C LYS A 43 -22.30 -7.64 8.86
N ALA A 44 -21.74 -8.00 10.00
CA ALA A 44 -20.31 -8.24 10.14
C ALA A 44 -19.87 -9.51 9.38
N ASP A 45 -20.65 -10.58 9.47
CA ASP A 45 -20.41 -11.82 8.72
C ASP A 45 -20.53 -11.59 7.20
N ALA A 46 -21.54 -10.83 6.76
CA ALA A 46 -21.69 -10.44 5.36
C ALA A 46 -20.47 -9.63 4.87
N PHE A 47 -20.00 -8.68 5.67
CA PHE A 47 -18.80 -7.89 5.38
C PHE A 47 -17.54 -8.77 5.25
N VAL A 48 -17.30 -9.68 6.23
CA VAL A 48 -16.14 -10.58 6.17
C VAL A 48 -16.20 -11.48 4.94
N SER A 49 -17.39 -12.00 4.59
CA SER A 49 -17.57 -12.86 3.42
C SER A 49 -17.31 -12.11 2.11
N GLU A 50 -17.87 -10.92 1.94
CA GLU A 50 -17.67 -10.07 0.76
C GLU A 50 -16.20 -9.68 0.62
N TYR A 51 -15.56 -9.27 1.73
CA TYR A 51 -14.16 -8.88 1.77
C TYR A 51 -13.23 -10.02 1.41
N THR A 52 -13.46 -11.21 1.97
CA THR A 52 -12.68 -12.41 1.68
C THR A 52 -12.77 -12.75 0.19
N SER A 53 -13.97 -12.77 -0.37
CA SER A 53 -14.19 -13.10 -1.78
C SER A 53 -13.52 -12.09 -2.73
N ALA A 54 -13.67 -10.80 -2.48
CA ALA A 54 -13.07 -9.75 -3.32
C ALA A 54 -11.53 -9.78 -3.27
N ILE A 55 -10.94 -9.92 -2.07
CA ILE A 55 -9.49 -10.01 -1.91
C ILE A 55 -8.94 -11.28 -2.55
N GLU A 56 -9.58 -12.43 -2.34
CA GLU A 56 -9.17 -13.69 -2.97
C GLU A 56 -9.14 -13.58 -4.48
N SER A 57 -10.21 -13.06 -5.08
CA SER A 57 -10.31 -12.88 -6.51
C SER A 57 -9.22 -11.96 -7.05
N GLY A 58 -9.05 -10.78 -6.45
CA GLY A 58 -8.08 -9.78 -6.88
C GLY A 58 -6.63 -10.23 -6.73
N MET A 59 -6.27 -10.74 -5.56
CA MET A 59 -4.89 -11.16 -5.28
C MET A 59 -4.50 -12.42 -6.03
N THR A 60 -5.42 -13.37 -6.22
CA THR A 60 -5.17 -14.56 -7.05
C THR A 60 -4.95 -14.19 -8.51
N ALA A 61 -5.77 -13.27 -9.04
CA ALA A 61 -5.58 -12.77 -10.40
C ALA A 61 -4.24 -12.04 -10.54
N PHE A 62 -3.86 -11.23 -9.56
CA PHE A 62 -2.56 -10.54 -9.59
C PHE A 62 -1.37 -11.51 -9.48
N ALA A 63 -1.43 -12.52 -8.62
CA ALA A 63 -0.40 -13.56 -8.53
C ALA A 63 -0.24 -14.29 -9.87
N SER A 64 -1.36 -14.67 -10.51
CA SER A 64 -1.36 -15.30 -11.81
C SER A 64 -0.77 -14.39 -12.91
N ALA A 65 -1.04 -13.09 -12.86
CA ALA A 65 -0.44 -12.12 -13.78
C ALA A 65 1.09 -12.04 -13.59
N CYS A 66 1.60 -12.13 -12.36
CA CYS A 66 3.04 -12.18 -12.08
C CYS A 66 3.70 -13.41 -12.72
N ASP A 67 3.09 -14.59 -12.58
CA ASP A 67 3.62 -15.83 -13.18
C ASP A 67 3.63 -15.74 -14.73
N LYS A 68 2.53 -15.27 -15.32
CA LYS A 68 2.44 -15.05 -16.77
C LYS A 68 3.43 -14.01 -17.28
N TYR A 69 3.78 -13.03 -16.47
CA TYR A 69 4.79 -12.03 -16.84
C TYR A 69 6.20 -12.62 -16.90
N GLU A 70 6.54 -13.58 -16.05
CA GLU A 70 7.83 -14.29 -16.17
C GLU A 70 7.90 -15.13 -17.45
N GLU A 71 6.82 -15.82 -17.83
CA GLU A 71 6.71 -16.50 -19.13
C GLU A 71 6.85 -15.51 -20.30
N TYR A 72 6.17 -14.36 -20.23
CA TYR A 72 6.26 -13.30 -21.24
C TYR A 72 7.68 -12.82 -21.45
N LYS A 73 8.44 -12.61 -20.36
CA LYS A 73 9.86 -12.23 -20.42
C LYS A 73 10.68 -13.27 -21.17
N SER A 74 10.48 -14.55 -20.83
CA SER A 74 11.19 -15.65 -21.47
C SER A 74 10.96 -15.68 -22.97
N TYR A 75 9.69 -15.56 -23.43
CA TYR A 75 9.39 -15.51 -24.87
C TYR A 75 9.87 -14.22 -25.54
N LYS A 76 9.88 -13.09 -24.85
CA LYS A 76 10.45 -11.84 -25.37
C LYS A 76 11.96 -11.99 -25.63
N ASP A 77 12.70 -12.61 -24.72
CA ASP A 77 14.14 -12.83 -24.86
C ASP A 77 14.43 -13.87 -25.97
N ALA A 78 13.66 -14.96 -26.03
CA ALA A 78 13.77 -15.95 -27.09
C ALA A 78 13.47 -15.35 -28.47
N LEU A 79 12.49 -14.44 -28.58
CA LEU A 79 12.17 -13.73 -29.80
C LEU A 79 13.33 -12.85 -30.27
N ASN A 80 13.96 -12.13 -29.37
CA ASN A 80 15.13 -11.30 -29.71
C ASN A 80 16.28 -12.16 -30.26
N VAL A 81 16.53 -13.32 -29.66
CA VAL A 81 17.54 -14.28 -30.14
C VAL A 81 17.17 -14.83 -31.52
N ALA A 82 15.92 -15.24 -31.72
CA ALA A 82 15.45 -15.77 -33.00
C ALA A 82 15.54 -14.72 -34.13
N GLN A 83 15.20 -13.46 -33.84
CA GLN A 83 15.33 -12.34 -34.79
C GLN A 83 16.79 -12.08 -35.18
N SER A 84 17.71 -12.13 -34.20
CA SER A 84 19.15 -11.99 -34.45
C SER A 84 19.68 -13.12 -35.33
N ASN A 85 19.29 -14.37 -35.04
CA ASN A 85 19.69 -15.54 -35.80
C ASN A 85 19.11 -15.52 -37.24
N LEU A 86 17.87 -15.05 -37.40
CA LEU A 86 17.27 -14.86 -38.71
C LEU A 86 18.02 -13.83 -39.56
N SER A 87 18.42 -12.73 -38.92
CA SER A 87 19.24 -11.71 -39.59
C SER A 87 20.59 -12.27 -40.05
N GLN A 88 21.23 -13.09 -39.23
CA GLN A 88 22.48 -13.78 -39.59
C GLN A 88 22.26 -14.79 -40.73
N ALA A 89 21.23 -15.61 -40.67
CA ALA A 89 20.89 -16.57 -41.73
C ALA A 89 20.59 -15.88 -43.09
N ASN A 90 19.96 -14.69 -43.03
CA ASN A 90 19.74 -13.86 -44.20
C ASN A 90 21.06 -13.37 -44.80
N SER A 91 22.01 -12.91 -43.96
CA SER A 91 23.30 -12.44 -44.42
C SER A 91 24.18 -13.53 -45.06
N LEU A 92 23.99 -14.79 -44.62
CA LEU A 92 24.72 -15.96 -45.12
C LEU A 92 23.98 -16.66 -46.27
N ASN A 93 22.80 -16.21 -46.67
CA ASN A 93 21.91 -16.87 -47.66
C ASN A 93 21.62 -18.35 -47.33
N ASP A 94 21.54 -18.71 -46.02
CA ASP A 94 21.22 -20.04 -45.56
C ASP A 94 19.69 -20.21 -45.50
N SER A 95 19.10 -20.78 -46.57
CA SER A 95 17.65 -20.92 -46.68
C SER A 95 17.02 -21.90 -45.68
N ALA A 96 17.77 -22.89 -45.19
CA ALA A 96 17.28 -23.81 -44.17
C ALA A 96 17.20 -23.13 -42.81
N ALA A 97 18.25 -22.40 -42.44
CA ALA A 97 18.29 -21.57 -41.21
C ALA A 97 17.24 -20.44 -41.28
N GLN A 98 17.07 -19.76 -42.39
CA GLN A 98 16.04 -18.73 -42.60
C GLN A 98 14.62 -19.28 -42.32
N THR A 99 14.29 -20.46 -42.86
CA THR A 99 12.99 -21.09 -42.62
C THR A 99 12.81 -21.42 -41.12
N THR A 100 13.82 -21.99 -40.48
CA THR A 100 13.78 -22.39 -39.09
C THR A 100 13.56 -21.15 -38.19
N TYR A 101 14.36 -20.10 -38.33
CA TYR A 101 14.28 -18.92 -37.48
C TYR A 101 13.06 -18.04 -37.79
N SER A 102 12.56 -18.04 -39.06
CA SER A 102 11.30 -17.39 -39.39
C SER A 102 10.11 -18.02 -38.65
N ASN A 103 10.07 -19.37 -38.59
CA ASN A 103 9.05 -20.09 -37.85
C ASN A 103 9.12 -19.81 -36.35
N GLN A 104 10.35 -19.77 -35.77
CA GLN A 104 10.53 -19.41 -34.36
C GLN A 104 10.11 -17.96 -34.05
N VAL A 105 10.42 -17.02 -34.93
CA VAL A 105 9.99 -15.61 -34.79
C VAL A 105 8.47 -15.52 -34.78
N SER A 106 7.78 -16.28 -35.70
CA SER A 106 6.32 -16.34 -35.74
C SER A 106 5.74 -16.92 -34.44
N GLU A 107 6.22 -18.08 -34.04
CA GLU A 107 5.77 -18.79 -32.82
C GLU A 107 5.95 -17.93 -31.55
N TYR A 108 7.15 -17.36 -31.35
CA TYR A 108 7.43 -16.58 -30.14
C TYR A 108 6.68 -15.25 -30.16
N THR A 109 6.41 -14.67 -31.32
CA THR A 109 5.56 -13.48 -31.46
C THR A 109 4.13 -13.77 -31.03
N GLU A 110 3.56 -14.89 -31.50
CA GLU A 110 2.21 -15.31 -31.11
C GLU A 110 2.10 -15.58 -29.62
N LYS A 111 3.03 -16.36 -29.04
CA LYS A 111 3.08 -16.67 -27.61
C LYS A 111 3.20 -15.42 -26.75
N LYS A 112 4.14 -14.51 -27.11
CA LYS A 112 4.31 -13.23 -26.42
C LYS A 112 3.02 -12.38 -26.43
N ASN A 113 2.34 -12.33 -27.58
CA ASN A 113 1.11 -11.53 -27.72
C ASN A 113 -0.07 -12.16 -26.95
N SER A 114 -0.20 -13.49 -26.94
CA SER A 114 -1.19 -14.19 -26.13
C SER A 114 -0.99 -13.93 -24.64
N LEU A 115 0.24 -14.10 -24.15
CA LEU A 115 0.59 -13.85 -22.75
C LEU A 115 0.34 -12.39 -22.34
N LYS A 116 0.65 -11.44 -23.25
CA LYS A 116 0.32 -10.03 -22.99
C LYS A 116 -1.18 -9.82 -22.74
N SER A 117 -2.02 -10.38 -23.61
CA SER A 117 -3.49 -10.28 -23.47
C SER A 117 -4.00 -10.97 -22.20
N GLU A 118 -3.43 -12.12 -21.84
CA GLU A 118 -3.78 -12.84 -20.61
C GLU A 118 -3.41 -12.00 -19.37
N ILE A 119 -2.21 -11.40 -19.35
CA ILE A 119 -1.76 -10.51 -18.26
C ILE A 119 -2.68 -9.31 -18.14
N GLU A 120 -3.03 -8.64 -19.25
CA GLU A 120 -3.94 -7.49 -19.24
C GLU A 120 -5.32 -7.85 -18.68
N SER A 121 -5.85 -9.03 -19.05
CA SER A 121 -7.11 -9.54 -18.51
C SER A 121 -7.04 -9.82 -17.02
N LEU A 122 -5.97 -10.46 -16.53
CA LEU A 122 -5.76 -10.76 -15.12
C LEU A 122 -5.59 -9.47 -14.29
N LEU A 123 -4.85 -8.48 -14.79
CA LEU A 123 -4.71 -7.18 -14.16
C LEU A 123 -6.03 -6.41 -14.11
N SER A 124 -6.85 -6.51 -15.18
CA SER A 124 -8.20 -5.95 -15.17
C SER A 124 -9.08 -6.60 -14.11
N THR A 125 -9.02 -7.93 -13.95
CA THR A 125 -9.72 -8.65 -12.88
C THR A 125 -9.24 -8.21 -11.51
N ALA A 126 -7.92 -8.12 -11.30
CA ALA A 126 -7.35 -7.66 -10.05
C ALA A 126 -7.80 -6.22 -9.69
N SER A 127 -7.81 -5.32 -10.68
CA SER A 127 -8.21 -3.92 -10.47
C SER A 127 -9.71 -3.72 -10.32
N SER A 128 -10.54 -4.60 -10.87
CA SER A 128 -11.99 -4.55 -10.76
C SER A 128 -12.53 -5.20 -9.48
N SER A 129 -11.71 -5.96 -8.77
CA SER A 129 -12.04 -6.55 -7.46
C SER A 129 -12.11 -5.45 -6.39
N LYS A 130 -13.00 -4.46 -6.61
CA LYS A 130 -13.22 -3.36 -5.67
C LYS A 130 -14.07 -3.82 -4.52
N LEU A 131 -13.60 -3.53 -3.32
CA LEU A 131 -14.44 -3.54 -2.14
C LEU A 131 -15.49 -2.44 -2.30
N THR A 132 -16.73 -2.82 -2.51
CA THR A 132 -17.85 -1.91 -2.34
C THR A 132 -18.03 -1.74 -0.83
N ALA A 133 -17.64 -0.57 -0.30
CA ALA A 133 -17.93 -0.25 1.09
C ALA A 133 -19.44 -0.29 1.28
N THR A 134 -19.94 -1.42 1.79
CA THR A 134 -21.33 -1.50 2.22
C THR A 134 -21.42 -0.62 3.45
N SER A 135 -21.96 0.58 3.29
CA SER A 135 -22.18 1.49 4.39
C SER A 135 -23.03 0.77 5.44
N ILE A 136 -22.48 0.55 6.63
CA ILE A 136 -23.24 0.12 7.80
C ILE A 136 -24.06 1.34 8.25
N SER A 137 -24.99 1.77 7.40
CA SER A 137 -25.98 2.79 7.73
C SER A 137 -27.22 2.12 8.29
N GLY A 138 -27.13 1.78 9.56
CA GLY A 138 -28.28 1.33 10.34
C GLY A 138 -28.21 2.03 11.67
N GLY A 139 -29.02 3.08 11.85
CA GLY A 139 -28.98 3.93 13.03
C GLY A 139 -29.09 3.13 14.32
N VAL A 140 -28.05 3.22 15.13
CA VAL A 140 -28.15 3.05 16.59
C VAL A 140 -28.37 4.46 17.14
N SER A 141 -29.63 4.87 17.22
CA SER A 141 -29.99 6.05 18.02
C SER A 141 -29.76 5.70 19.48
N GLY A 142 -28.68 6.19 20.08
CA GLY A 142 -28.51 6.11 21.50
C GLY A 142 -27.12 5.81 22.06
N ALA A 143 -26.05 5.77 21.24
CA ALA A 143 -24.70 5.71 21.77
C ALA A 143 -23.88 6.86 21.19
N SER A 144 -23.75 7.92 21.97
CA SER A 144 -22.77 8.98 21.73
C SER A 144 -21.38 8.44 22.11
N GLY A 145 -20.82 7.64 21.23
CA GLY A 145 -19.46 7.19 21.25
C GLY A 145 -19.07 6.98 19.80
N SER A 146 -18.15 7.80 19.31
CA SER A 146 -17.61 7.70 17.97
C SER A 146 -16.90 6.35 17.79
N ALA A 147 -17.65 5.30 17.43
CA ALA A 147 -17.09 4.14 16.78
C ALA A 147 -16.87 4.54 15.32
N SER A 148 -15.72 5.09 15.00
CA SER A 148 -15.26 5.19 13.62
C SER A 148 -15.30 3.80 13.03
N ALA A 149 -16.22 3.58 12.09
CA ALA A 149 -16.20 2.40 11.25
C ALA A 149 -14.79 2.32 10.65
N MET A 150 -14.08 1.21 10.90
CA MET A 150 -12.90 0.83 10.17
C MET A 150 -13.31 0.48 8.73
N ALA A 151 -13.64 1.52 7.95
CA ALA A 151 -13.41 1.42 6.52
C ALA A 151 -11.90 1.21 6.39
N VAL A 152 -11.47 0.23 5.61
CA VAL A 152 -10.11 0.24 5.06
C VAL A 152 -10.11 1.43 4.13
N ASN A 153 -9.87 2.60 4.71
CA ASN A 153 -9.73 3.83 3.96
C ASN A 153 -8.34 3.78 3.33
N GLY A 154 -8.27 3.32 2.08
CA GLY A 154 -7.12 3.63 1.25
C GLY A 154 -6.96 5.16 1.20
N GLY A 155 -5.77 5.62 0.89
CA GLY A 155 -5.49 7.05 0.80
C GLY A 155 -5.12 7.68 2.15
N VAL A 156 -5.39 8.97 2.29
CA VAL A 156 -4.93 9.78 3.43
C VAL A 156 -5.41 9.24 4.78
N GLN A 157 -6.68 8.86 4.88
CA GLN A 157 -7.23 8.36 6.14
C GLN A 157 -6.58 7.02 6.55
N GLY A 158 -6.34 6.14 5.58
CA GLY A 158 -5.64 4.87 5.85
C GLY A 158 -4.21 5.08 6.34
N ALA A 159 -3.52 6.11 5.83
CA ALA A 159 -2.19 6.48 6.30
C ALA A 159 -2.23 7.00 7.75
N ILE A 160 -3.22 7.82 8.08
CA ILE A 160 -3.43 8.32 9.44
C ILE A 160 -3.75 7.17 10.41
N ASP A 161 -4.67 6.30 10.04
CA ASP A 161 -5.08 5.16 10.87
C ASP A 161 -3.89 4.23 11.15
N TRP A 162 -3.06 3.97 10.13
CA TRP A 162 -1.83 3.21 10.29
C TRP A 162 -0.84 3.91 11.24
N ALA A 163 -0.65 5.23 11.06
CA ALA A 163 0.28 6.02 11.86
C ALA A 163 -0.13 6.06 13.35
N LEU A 164 -1.44 6.24 13.62
CA LEU A 164 -1.98 6.25 14.98
C LEU A 164 -1.87 4.87 15.65
N ASN A 165 -2.15 3.80 14.92
CA ASN A 165 -2.00 2.43 15.46
C ASN A 165 -0.53 2.11 15.76
N THR A 166 0.39 2.53 14.88
CA THR A 166 1.84 2.34 15.09
C THR A 166 2.35 3.15 16.28
N ALA A 167 1.86 4.38 16.45
CA ALA A 167 2.20 5.23 17.59
C ALA A 167 1.61 4.76 18.93
N ALA A 168 0.60 3.89 18.89
CA ALA A 168 0.00 3.29 20.09
C ALA A 168 0.65 1.95 20.51
N ASP A 169 1.61 1.46 19.72
CA ASP A 169 2.31 0.20 19.99
C ASP A 169 3.68 0.46 20.62
N ASP A 170 3.78 0.31 21.95
CA ASP A 170 5.00 0.53 22.73
C ASP A 170 6.17 -0.42 22.34
N SER A 171 5.94 -1.43 21.51
CA SER A 171 7.00 -2.27 20.98
C SER A 171 7.74 -1.63 19.79
N ILE A 172 7.25 -0.50 19.28
CA ILE A 172 7.76 0.21 18.10
C ILE A 172 8.35 1.56 18.55
N GLY A 173 9.65 1.72 18.45
CA GLY A 173 10.36 2.94 18.84
C GLY A 173 11.07 3.63 17.67
N TYR A 174 11.98 4.53 18.01
CA TYR A 174 12.79 5.26 17.05
C TYR A 174 14.15 4.58 16.80
N SER A 175 14.50 4.36 15.52
CA SER A 175 15.85 3.95 15.15
C SER A 175 16.15 4.35 13.72
N GLN A 176 17.37 4.83 13.46
CA GLN A 176 17.86 5.05 12.10
C GLN A 176 18.47 3.78 11.47
N GLU A 177 18.80 2.77 12.27
CA GLU A 177 19.38 1.51 11.79
C GLU A 177 18.31 0.50 11.41
N THR A 178 17.27 0.32 12.26
CA THR A 178 16.16 -0.62 12.08
C THR A 178 14.87 0.05 11.61
N ARG A 179 15.00 1.08 10.80
CA ARG A 179 14.01 2.12 10.47
C ARG A 179 12.82 1.70 9.59
N TRP A 180 12.70 0.46 9.18
CA TRP A 180 11.65 0.00 8.28
C TRP A 180 10.68 -1.00 8.93
N GLY A 181 10.34 -0.80 10.21
CA GLY A 181 9.40 -1.63 10.93
C GLY A 181 9.97 -2.98 11.40
N ASN A 182 11.28 -3.01 11.72
CA ASN A 182 11.90 -4.21 12.25
C ASN A 182 12.79 -3.91 13.49
N PRO A 183 12.21 -3.57 14.65
CA PRO A 183 10.81 -3.19 14.88
C PRO A 183 10.52 -1.70 14.63
N ASN A 184 11.53 -0.84 14.54
CA ASN A 184 11.47 0.60 14.70
C ASN A 184 11.30 1.40 13.40
N TYR A 185 11.05 2.70 13.54
CA TYR A 185 11.05 3.67 12.44
C TYR A 185 11.91 4.88 12.78
N ASP A 186 12.38 5.63 11.78
CA ASP A 186 12.77 7.03 11.90
C ASP A 186 11.66 7.95 11.35
N CYS A 187 11.84 9.27 11.42
CA CYS A 187 10.83 10.23 11.01
C CYS A 187 10.35 9.98 9.56
N SER A 188 11.27 9.84 8.61
CA SER A 188 10.94 9.67 7.21
C SER A 188 10.36 8.30 6.90
N SER A 189 10.94 7.23 7.40
CA SER A 189 10.43 5.87 7.15
C SER A 189 9.07 5.62 7.77
N PHE A 190 8.74 6.27 8.89
CA PHE A 190 7.41 6.25 9.51
C PHE A 190 6.36 6.83 8.55
N VAL A 191 6.55 8.07 8.10
CA VAL A 191 5.61 8.75 7.19
C VAL A 191 5.51 8.03 5.84
N ILE A 192 6.64 7.61 5.27
CA ILE A 192 6.68 6.84 4.01
C ILE A 192 5.91 5.52 4.14
N SER A 193 6.08 4.80 5.26
CA SER A 193 5.37 3.53 5.49
C SER A 193 3.88 3.73 5.71
N ALA A 194 3.47 4.81 6.37
CA ALA A 194 2.06 5.15 6.55
C ALA A 194 1.35 5.29 5.20
N TYR A 195 1.88 6.11 4.30
CA TYR A 195 1.28 6.31 2.98
C TYR A 195 1.39 5.07 2.08
N GLN A 196 2.53 4.38 2.12
CA GLN A 196 2.71 3.14 1.36
C GLN A 196 1.70 2.06 1.80
N SER A 197 1.45 1.90 3.11
CA SER A 197 0.46 0.94 3.64
C SER A 197 -0.97 1.28 3.24
N ALA A 198 -1.25 2.56 3.04
CA ALA A 198 -2.54 3.07 2.57
C ALA A 198 -2.74 3.00 1.05
N GLY A 199 -1.80 2.38 0.33
CA GLY A 199 -1.87 2.20 -1.12
C GLY A 199 -1.38 3.39 -1.95
N ILE A 200 -0.77 4.40 -1.34
CA ILE A 200 -0.13 5.51 -2.04
C ILE A 200 1.36 5.18 -2.24
N PRO A 201 1.84 4.95 -3.48
CA PRO A 201 3.09 4.25 -3.76
C PRO A 201 4.35 5.12 -3.58
N VAL A 202 4.42 5.91 -2.51
CA VAL A 202 5.53 6.86 -2.27
C VAL A 202 6.89 6.18 -2.18
N LYS A 203 6.95 5.00 -1.54
CA LYS A 203 8.18 4.21 -1.44
C LYS A 203 8.59 3.63 -2.79
N TYR A 204 7.64 3.15 -3.59
CA TYR A 204 7.91 2.67 -4.95
C TYR A 204 8.39 3.78 -5.88
N ASN A 205 7.94 5.01 -5.65
CA ASN A 205 8.37 6.19 -6.40
C ASN A 205 9.66 6.81 -5.86
N GLY A 206 10.35 6.11 -4.94
CA GLY A 206 11.71 6.39 -4.55
C GLY A 206 11.90 7.10 -3.21
N ALA A 207 10.83 7.34 -2.43
CA ALA A 207 10.96 7.92 -1.10
C ALA A 207 11.74 6.99 -0.17
N THR A 208 12.84 7.49 0.39
CA THR A 208 13.69 6.72 1.31
C THR A 208 14.20 7.52 2.51
N TYR A 209 14.26 8.84 2.43
CA TYR A 209 14.68 9.76 3.50
C TYR A 209 14.10 11.16 3.21
N THR A 210 14.17 12.09 4.15
CA THR A 210 13.58 13.43 4.04
C THR A 210 13.97 14.16 2.76
N GLY A 211 15.25 14.16 2.39
CA GLY A 211 15.76 14.90 1.22
C GLY A 211 15.27 14.40 -0.14
N ASN A 212 14.61 13.24 -0.23
CA ASN A 212 13.98 12.79 -1.49
C ASN A 212 12.47 12.58 -1.39
N MET A 213 11.87 12.89 -0.23
CA MET A 213 10.42 12.75 -0.04
C MET A 213 9.65 13.67 -0.97
N ARG A 214 10.06 14.93 -1.15
CA ARG A 214 9.32 15.89 -1.99
C ARG A 214 9.08 15.34 -3.40
N GLU A 215 10.14 14.94 -4.08
CA GLU A 215 10.01 14.43 -5.45
C GLU A 215 9.17 13.16 -5.51
N ALA A 216 9.44 12.20 -4.63
CA ALA A 216 8.75 10.91 -4.62
C ALA A 216 7.25 11.03 -4.27
N PHE A 217 6.89 11.93 -3.35
CA PHE A 217 5.50 12.18 -2.98
C PHE A 217 4.76 12.93 -4.10
N VAL A 218 5.37 13.93 -4.73
CA VAL A 218 4.79 14.61 -5.88
C VAL A 218 4.50 13.63 -7.02
N ASN A 219 5.44 12.73 -7.31
CA ASN A 219 5.25 11.63 -8.28
C ASN A 219 4.16 10.62 -7.85
N SER A 220 3.74 10.67 -6.59
CA SER A 220 2.67 9.82 -6.02
C SER A 220 1.33 10.53 -5.87
N GLY A 221 1.18 11.75 -6.40
CA GLY A 221 -0.08 12.50 -6.38
C GLY A 221 -0.21 13.52 -5.26
N PHE A 222 0.90 13.94 -4.67
CA PHE A 222 0.93 15.07 -3.74
C PHE A 222 1.25 16.37 -4.46
N GLU A 223 0.72 17.46 -3.93
CA GLU A 223 1.11 18.82 -4.26
C GLU A 223 2.15 19.30 -3.24
N TRP A 224 3.19 19.98 -3.72
CA TRP A 224 4.16 20.65 -2.87
C TRP A 224 3.72 22.09 -2.61
N ILE A 225 3.54 22.46 -1.35
CA ILE A 225 3.20 23.80 -0.87
C ILE A 225 4.44 24.33 -0.13
N PRO A 226 5.23 25.22 -0.75
CA PRO A 226 6.47 25.70 -0.15
C PRO A 226 6.23 26.69 0.96
N GLY A 227 7.15 26.73 1.91
CA GLY A 227 7.19 27.67 3.04
C GLY A 227 6.65 27.09 4.33
N ASN A 228 7.02 27.74 5.43
CA ASN A 228 6.59 27.30 6.76
C ASN A 228 5.08 27.55 6.93
N PRO A 229 4.26 26.50 7.15
CA PRO A 229 2.80 26.66 7.17
C PRO A 229 2.30 27.30 8.46
N ASP A 230 1.22 28.10 8.35
CA ASP A 230 0.36 28.38 9.51
C ASP A 230 -0.45 27.12 9.85
N VAL A 231 -0.56 26.78 11.13
CA VAL A 231 -1.32 25.60 11.56
C VAL A 231 -2.79 25.65 11.14
N ASN A 232 -3.35 26.83 10.94
CA ASN A 232 -4.73 27.03 10.49
C ASN A 232 -4.93 26.68 9.00
N ASP A 233 -3.86 26.66 8.21
CA ASP A 233 -3.89 26.32 6.77
C ASP A 233 -3.66 24.84 6.54
N LEU A 234 -3.24 24.09 7.58
CA LEU A 234 -2.98 22.67 7.50
C LEU A 234 -4.27 21.84 7.38
N GLN A 235 -4.20 20.82 6.57
CA GLN A 235 -5.25 19.82 6.39
C GLN A 235 -4.83 18.48 6.95
N THR A 236 -5.78 17.75 7.49
CA THR A 236 -5.55 16.40 8.01
C THR A 236 -4.93 15.50 6.93
N GLY A 237 -3.77 14.92 7.24
CA GLY A 237 -2.95 14.15 6.30
C GLY A 237 -1.91 14.96 5.54
N ASP A 238 -1.73 16.23 5.86
CA ASP A 238 -0.58 16.98 5.35
C ASP A 238 0.73 16.42 5.94
N VAL A 239 1.75 16.29 5.11
CA VAL A 239 3.10 15.93 5.53
C VAL A 239 3.94 17.19 5.66
N LEU A 240 4.33 17.49 6.88
CA LEU A 240 5.26 18.57 7.20
C LEU A 240 6.68 18.10 6.89
N LEU A 241 7.41 18.83 6.07
CA LEU A 241 8.72 18.41 5.61
C LEU A 241 9.77 19.51 5.81
N ASP A 242 10.82 19.16 6.54
CA ASP A 242 12.14 19.76 6.53
C ASP A 242 13.05 18.76 5.81
N GLU A 243 13.47 19.10 4.59
CA GLU A 243 14.21 18.19 3.70
C GLU A 243 15.58 17.81 4.28
N ASP A 244 16.12 18.63 5.16
CA ASP A 244 17.44 18.40 5.75
C ASP A 244 17.38 17.48 6.99
N SER A 245 16.27 17.48 7.75
CA SER A 245 16.31 16.86 9.06
C SER A 245 15.08 16.09 9.52
N HIS A 246 13.84 16.52 9.20
CA HIS A 246 12.66 15.99 9.89
C HIS A 246 11.38 16.01 9.06
N THR A 247 10.45 15.12 9.42
CA THR A 247 9.11 15.08 8.84
C THR A 247 8.10 14.49 9.80
N GLU A 248 6.86 15.00 9.76
CA GLU A 248 5.73 14.54 10.54
C GLU A 248 4.44 14.58 9.70
N MET A 249 3.42 13.87 10.15
CA MET A 249 2.10 13.92 9.56
C MET A 249 1.15 14.73 10.44
N TYR A 250 0.51 15.76 9.90
CA TYR A 250 -0.54 16.50 10.57
C TYR A 250 -1.85 15.70 10.58
N ILE A 251 -2.43 15.47 11.74
CA ILE A 251 -3.61 14.63 11.93
C ILE A 251 -4.88 15.42 12.26
N GLY A 252 -4.81 16.75 12.18
CA GLY A 252 -5.92 17.65 12.51
C GLY A 252 -5.90 18.13 13.95
N ASN A 253 -6.75 19.08 14.28
CA ASN A 253 -6.92 19.64 15.62
C ASN A 253 -5.63 20.18 16.27
N GLY A 254 -4.68 20.66 15.48
CA GLY A 254 -3.40 21.15 15.97
C GLY A 254 -2.48 20.04 16.48
N GLN A 255 -2.59 18.83 15.95
CA GLN A 255 -1.78 17.68 16.36
C GLN A 255 -1.03 17.05 15.18
N ASN A 256 0.17 16.55 15.47
CA ASN A 256 1.00 15.76 14.57
C ASN A 256 1.19 14.35 15.12
N VAL A 257 1.53 13.42 14.22
CA VAL A 257 2.05 12.10 14.57
C VAL A 257 3.36 11.85 13.84
N GLY A 258 4.34 11.30 14.53
CA GLY A 258 5.67 11.05 13.95
C GLY A 258 6.56 10.17 14.81
N ALA A 259 7.71 9.84 14.26
CA ALA A 259 8.83 9.23 14.98
C ALA A 259 9.91 10.29 15.20
N HIS A 260 10.28 10.54 16.45
CA HIS A 260 11.05 11.73 16.83
C HIS A 260 12.53 11.46 17.11
N SER A 261 12.85 10.70 18.16
CA SER A 261 14.22 10.32 18.50
C SER A 261 14.20 9.23 19.56
N ASN A 262 15.22 8.37 19.57
CA ASN A 262 15.37 7.39 20.63
C ASN A 262 15.62 8.10 21.98
N LYS A 263 14.69 7.96 22.91
CA LYS A 263 14.68 8.66 24.19
C LYS A 263 15.38 7.89 25.30
N ASP A 264 15.39 6.58 25.23
CA ASP A 264 15.90 5.71 26.29
C ASP A 264 17.08 4.83 25.85
N GLY A 265 17.42 4.80 24.56
CA GLY A 265 18.56 4.09 24.01
C GLY A 265 18.35 2.57 23.85
N VAL A 266 17.09 2.11 23.89
CA VAL A 266 16.69 0.71 23.71
C VAL A 266 15.71 0.56 22.54
N ASP A 267 15.50 -0.67 22.08
CA ASP A 267 14.49 -0.97 21.06
C ASP A 267 13.08 -0.88 21.66
N GLY A 268 12.14 -0.40 20.85
CA GLY A 268 10.77 -0.13 21.27
C GLY A 268 10.61 1.27 21.85
N ASP A 269 9.40 1.61 22.29
CA ASP A 269 9.07 2.93 22.85
C ASP A 269 8.59 2.84 24.31
N SER A 270 9.45 2.34 25.19
CA SER A 270 9.15 2.30 26.63
C SER A 270 8.97 3.68 27.24
N SER A 271 9.48 4.74 26.58
CA SER A 271 9.24 6.13 26.96
C SER A 271 7.85 6.65 26.60
N GLY A 272 7.15 6.01 25.66
CA GLY A 272 5.88 6.47 25.09
C GLY A 272 5.96 7.79 24.33
N LYS A 273 7.14 8.14 23.78
CA LYS A 273 7.41 9.44 23.12
C LYS A 273 8.26 9.35 21.86
N GLU A 274 8.78 8.19 21.55
CA GLU A 274 9.66 8.02 20.42
C GLU A 274 8.86 7.98 19.12
N VAL A 275 7.75 7.24 19.12
CA VAL A 275 6.72 7.25 18.08
C VAL A 275 5.41 7.66 18.73
N SER A 276 4.97 8.90 18.52
CA SER A 276 3.88 9.45 19.34
C SER A 276 3.07 10.52 18.60
N VAL A 277 1.88 10.76 19.15
CA VAL A 277 1.06 11.93 18.83
C VAL A 277 1.46 13.09 19.75
N GLY A 278 1.70 14.25 19.17
CA GLY A 278 2.02 15.49 19.88
C GLY A 278 1.21 16.68 19.37
N ASN A 279 1.29 17.79 20.08
CA ASN A 279 0.76 19.05 19.54
C ASN A 279 1.64 19.53 18.39
N TYR A 280 1.03 20.17 17.39
CA TYR A 280 1.79 20.93 16.41
C TYR A 280 2.73 21.92 17.12
N TYR A 281 3.96 22.02 16.61
CA TYR A 281 4.98 22.92 17.14
C TYR A 281 5.65 23.68 15.99
N ASP A 282 6.14 24.87 16.31
CA ASP A 282 6.87 25.68 15.36
C ASP A 282 8.24 25.04 15.06
N HIS A 283 8.44 24.69 13.80
CA HIS A 283 9.67 24.11 13.25
C HIS A 283 9.92 24.78 11.90
N PRO A 284 11.15 25.01 11.46
CA PRO A 284 11.42 25.63 10.17
C PRO A 284 11.14 24.67 9.00
N TRP A 285 9.85 24.33 8.82
CA TRP A 285 9.42 23.49 7.72
C TRP A 285 9.72 24.14 6.37
N ASP A 286 10.31 23.40 5.42
CA ASP A 286 10.48 23.86 4.04
C ASP A 286 9.16 23.94 3.30
N GLY A 287 8.21 23.12 3.69
CA GLY A 287 6.87 23.10 3.12
C GLY A 287 6.01 21.93 3.55
N VAL A 288 4.91 21.79 2.83
CA VAL A 288 3.89 20.77 3.07
C VAL A 288 3.68 19.94 1.80
N LEU A 289 3.59 18.64 1.97
CA LEU A 289 3.13 17.72 0.93
C LEU A 289 1.67 17.37 1.20
N ARG A 290 0.77 17.83 0.32
CA ARG A 290 -0.68 17.61 0.43
C ARG A 290 -1.16 16.66 -0.65
N TYR A 291 -1.81 15.58 -0.25
CA TYR A 291 -2.33 14.61 -1.22
C TYR A 291 -3.54 15.16 -1.97
N SER A 292 -3.42 15.28 -3.28
CA SER A 292 -4.50 15.75 -4.17
C SER A 292 -5.18 14.61 -4.95
N GLY A 293 -4.60 13.40 -4.93
CA GLY A 293 -5.08 12.28 -5.73
C GLY A 293 -4.81 12.40 -7.23
N SER A 294 -4.15 13.49 -7.66
CA SER A 294 -3.80 13.73 -9.06
C SER A 294 -2.37 13.28 -9.31
N THR A 295 -2.19 12.11 -9.91
CA THR A 295 -0.90 11.76 -10.52
C THR A 295 -0.70 12.66 -11.73
N THR A 296 0.29 13.52 -11.69
CA THR A 296 0.80 14.20 -12.90
C THR A 296 1.42 13.11 -13.80
N LEU A 297 0.73 12.78 -14.90
CA LEU A 297 1.24 11.95 -15.99
C LEU A 297 2.26 12.72 -16.81
#